data_4cc48efcbc9ff0d70ecff2343637d475
#
_entry.id   4cc48efcbc9ff0d70ecff2343637d475
#
_cell.length_a   1.000
_cell.length_b   1.000
_cell.length_c   1.000
_cell.angle_alpha   90.00
_cell.angle_beta   90.00
_cell.angle_gamma   90.00
#
_symmetry.space_group_name_H-M   'P 1'
#
loop_
_entity.id
_entity.type
_entity.pdbx_description
1 polymer ?
#
loop_
_entity_poly.entity_id
_entity_poly.type
_entity_poly.pdbx_seq_one_letter_code
_entity_poly.pdbx_strand_id
1 'polypeptide(L)'
;MNRQFQVFKSELLHFSRSPLKIVALFLYVFAAIYGLQNGYGLFVKHNKEITAIKSTVDESISEMMNQYASIEKGEIEKPRRDPTTPYWAIWNTPSYAFKYPSPMMVFSLGQSEQYGYYKRVTNWSSVYDSDLAEEIANPERLAIGTLDFSFVFIYLTPILIIIFLFNIAGLEKDLGFDRLIYLQNISKLKWLILRFLFYFFIILLTLSIITFVYAFAMGTFKNHTNDFFNFLILIFSYTLMWFS
;
A
#
# COMPACT_ATOMS: atom_id res chain seq x y z
N MET A 1 -29.43 31.58 5.19
CA MET A 1 -28.54 30.43 5.42
C MET A 1 -28.91 29.31 4.45
N ASN A 2 -27.95 28.78 3.70
CA ASN A 2 -28.25 27.88 2.59
C ASN A 2 -28.84 26.54 3.14
N ARG A 3 -30.02 26.14 2.68
CA ARG A 3 -30.74 24.93 3.17
C ARG A 3 -29.88 23.66 3.10
N GLN A 4 -29.01 23.57 2.10
CA GLN A 4 -28.07 22.46 1.95
C GLN A 4 -27.11 22.38 3.14
N PHE A 5 -26.61 23.53 3.60
CA PHE A 5 -25.72 23.59 4.76
C PHE A 5 -26.41 23.17 6.05
N GLN A 6 -27.71 23.42 6.19
CA GLN A 6 -28.49 22.93 7.34
C GLN A 6 -28.59 21.41 7.37
N VAL A 7 -28.77 20.77 6.19
CA VAL A 7 -28.80 19.31 6.10
C VAL A 7 -27.45 18.72 6.50
N PHE A 8 -26.35 19.26 5.98
CA PHE A 8 -25.00 18.82 6.35
C PHE A 8 -24.73 18.98 7.85
N LYS A 9 -25.12 20.10 8.44
CA LYS A 9 -24.98 20.33 9.89
C LYS A 9 -25.80 19.34 10.71
N SER A 10 -27.03 19.05 10.29
CA SER A 10 -27.85 18.05 10.99
C SER A 10 -27.26 16.64 10.88
N GLU A 11 -26.74 16.23 9.71
CA GLU A 11 -26.09 14.94 9.54
C GLU A 11 -24.81 14.82 10.37
N LEU A 12 -24.01 15.89 10.45
CA LEU A 12 -22.84 15.91 11.30
C LEU A 12 -23.20 15.69 12.79
N LEU A 13 -24.27 16.32 13.25
CA LEU A 13 -24.77 16.09 14.61
C LEU A 13 -25.30 14.67 14.82
N HIS A 14 -26.01 14.11 13.83
CA HIS A 14 -26.47 12.72 13.89
C HIS A 14 -25.30 11.74 13.89
N PHE A 15 -24.30 11.99 13.04
CA PHE A 15 -23.09 11.19 12.99
C PHE A 15 -22.35 11.23 14.33
N SER A 16 -22.13 12.42 14.90
CA SER A 16 -21.40 12.60 16.16
C SER A 16 -22.13 12.00 17.38
N ARG A 17 -23.45 11.81 17.30
CA ARG A 17 -24.26 11.18 18.34
C ARG A 17 -24.47 9.67 18.15
N SER A 18 -23.99 9.12 17.05
CA SER A 18 -24.10 7.68 16.76
C SER A 18 -22.82 6.95 17.16
N PRO A 19 -22.75 6.28 18.32
CA PRO A 19 -21.54 5.59 18.77
C PRO A 19 -21.11 4.50 17.79
N LEU A 20 -22.08 3.79 17.18
CA LEU A 20 -21.80 2.74 16.19
C LEU A 20 -21.02 3.28 14.98
N LYS A 21 -21.44 4.42 14.42
CA LYS A 21 -20.79 5.03 13.24
C LYS A 21 -19.39 5.54 13.58
N ILE A 22 -19.21 6.13 14.77
CA ILE A 22 -17.91 6.62 15.24
C ILE A 22 -16.96 5.47 15.47
N VAL A 23 -17.39 4.40 16.16
CA VAL A 23 -16.56 3.22 16.40
C VAL A 23 -16.19 2.54 15.09
N ALA A 24 -17.15 2.39 14.16
CA ALA A 24 -16.87 1.81 12.84
C ALA A 24 -15.83 2.63 12.05
N LEU A 25 -15.95 3.96 12.05
CA LEU A 25 -14.97 4.83 11.41
C LEU A 25 -13.60 4.71 12.07
N PHE A 26 -13.55 4.67 13.41
CA PHE A 26 -12.29 4.53 14.15
C PHE A 26 -11.60 3.20 13.84
N LEU A 27 -12.34 2.09 13.85
CA LEU A 27 -11.81 0.76 13.49
C LEU A 27 -11.31 0.73 12.04
N TYR A 28 -12.05 1.37 11.14
CA TYR A 28 -11.65 1.49 9.74
C TYR A 28 -10.34 2.27 9.57
N VAL A 29 -10.21 3.43 10.22
CA VAL A 29 -8.98 4.25 10.23
C VAL A 29 -7.80 3.47 10.80
N PHE A 30 -8.02 2.77 11.91
CA PHE A 30 -7.01 1.93 12.54
C PHE A 30 -6.53 0.80 11.59
N ALA A 31 -7.48 0.09 10.96
CA ALA A 31 -7.14 -0.94 9.98
C ALA A 31 -6.39 -0.38 8.77
N ALA A 32 -6.77 0.81 8.28
CA ALA A 32 -6.09 1.48 7.17
C ALA A 32 -4.65 1.87 7.52
N ILE A 33 -4.43 2.44 8.71
CA ILE A 33 -3.08 2.79 9.18
C ILE A 33 -2.23 1.53 9.36
N TYR A 34 -2.81 0.47 9.94
CA TYR A 34 -2.11 -0.81 10.10
C TYR A 34 -1.69 -1.40 8.74
N GLY A 35 -2.60 -1.42 7.75
CA GLY A 35 -2.30 -1.90 6.41
C GLY A 35 -1.18 -1.10 5.72
N LEU A 36 -1.19 0.23 5.85
CA LEU A 36 -0.13 1.10 5.34
C LEU A 36 1.20 0.87 6.04
N GLN A 37 1.18 0.67 7.36
CA GLN A 37 2.40 0.39 8.14
C GLN A 37 3.03 -0.94 7.72
N ASN A 38 2.20 -1.95 7.47
CA ASN A 38 2.66 -3.25 6.99
C ASN A 38 3.29 -3.14 5.59
N GLY A 39 2.64 -2.44 4.66
CA GLY A 39 3.17 -2.17 3.33
C GLY A 39 4.50 -1.41 3.35
N TYR A 40 4.62 -0.40 4.21
CA TYR A 40 5.85 0.35 4.38
C TYR A 40 6.99 -0.49 4.98
N GLY A 41 6.67 -1.32 5.96
CA GLY A 41 7.63 -2.24 6.56
C GLY A 41 8.28 -3.15 5.52
N LEU A 42 7.48 -3.72 4.62
CA LEU A 42 7.98 -4.56 3.53
C LEU A 42 8.78 -3.76 2.50
N PHE A 43 8.32 -2.56 2.13
CA PHE A 43 9.05 -1.67 1.22
C PHE A 43 10.46 -1.33 1.76
N VAL A 44 10.56 -1.01 3.06
CA VAL A 44 11.85 -0.72 3.71
C VAL A 44 12.72 -1.98 3.78
N LYS A 45 12.14 -3.14 4.11
CA LYS A 45 12.84 -4.43 4.14
C LYS A 45 13.50 -4.69 2.79
N HIS A 46 12.74 -4.64 1.69
CA HIS A 46 13.24 -4.90 0.34
C HIS A 46 14.38 -3.94 -0.06
N ASN A 47 14.22 -2.64 0.20
CA ASN A 47 15.28 -1.67 -0.10
C ASN A 47 16.56 -1.93 0.71
N LYS A 48 16.41 -2.31 1.98
CA LYS A 48 17.52 -2.63 2.86
C LYS A 48 18.32 -3.85 2.38
N GLU A 49 17.60 -4.91 1.97
CA GLU A 49 18.24 -6.12 1.46
C GLU A 49 18.94 -5.89 0.13
N ILE A 50 18.31 -5.15 -0.81
CA ILE A 50 18.98 -4.75 -2.06
C ILE A 50 20.29 -3.98 -1.78
N THR A 51 20.24 -3.05 -0.81
CA THR A 51 21.43 -2.26 -0.45
C THR A 51 22.51 -3.14 0.18
N ALA A 52 22.14 -4.07 1.07
CA ALA A 52 23.07 -5.00 1.69
C ALA A 52 23.73 -5.93 0.68
N ILE A 53 22.96 -6.46 -0.29
CA ILE A 53 23.51 -7.32 -1.35
C ILE A 53 24.47 -6.52 -2.22
N LYS A 54 24.14 -5.27 -2.56
CA LYS A 54 25.05 -4.42 -3.33
C LYS A 54 26.36 -4.17 -2.61
N SER A 55 26.31 -3.82 -1.32
CA SER A 55 27.56 -3.62 -0.55
C SER A 55 28.41 -4.90 -0.50
N THR A 56 27.79 -6.06 -0.32
CA THR A 56 28.50 -7.35 -0.33
C THR A 56 29.13 -7.64 -1.69
N VAL A 57 28.45 -7.30 -2.80
CA VAL A 57 29.00 -7.46 -4.14
C VAL A 57 30.19 -6.53 -4.35
N ASP A 58 30.08 -5.25 -3.97
CA ASP A 58 31.15 -4.27 -4.11
C ASP A 58 32.38 -4.64 -3.26
N GLU A 59 32.16 -5.17 -2.04
CA GLU A 59 33.21 -5.72 -1.18
C GLU A 59 33.89 -6.92 -1.87
N SER A 60 33.14 -7.88 -2.38
CA SER A 60 33.65 -9.07 -3.07
C SER A 60 34.47 -8.71 -4.31
N ILE A 61 34.06 -7.69 -5.07
CA ILE A 61 34.80 -7.17 -6.23
C ILE A 61 36.10 -6.53 -5.78
N SER A 62 36.05 -5.70 -4.73
CA SER A 62 37.27 -5.01 -4.25
C SER A 62 38.28 -5.99 -3.65
N GLU A 63 37.82 -7.00 -2.90
CA GLU A 63 38.72 -8.08 -2.40
C GLU A 63 39.34 -8.86 -3.54
N MET A 64 38.59 -9.24 -4.56
CA MET A 64 39.11 -9.95 -5.73
C MET A 64 40.13 -9.11 -6.50
N MET A 65 39.88 -7.82 -6.68
CA MET A 65 40.80 -6.93 -7.35
C MET A 65 42.13 -6.77 -6.57
N ASN A 66 42.05 -6.70 -5.24
CA ASN A 66 43.22 -6.67 -4.37
C ASN A 66 44.01 -7.99 -4.45
N GLN A 67 43.33 -9.13 -4.42
CA GLN A 67 44.00 -10.43 -4.61
C GLN A 67 44.65 -10.55 -5.98
N TYR A 68 43.98 -10.12 -7.04
CA TYR A 68 44.52 -10.09 -8.39
C TYR A 68 45.85 -9.27 -8.44
N ALA A 69 45.81 -8.05 -7.89
CA ALA A 69 46.99 -7.16 -7.87
C ALA A 69 48.16 -7.77 -7.07
N SER A 70 47.89 -8.44 -5.95
CA SER A 70 48.91 -9.09 -5.11
C SER A 70 49.53 -10.32 -5.79
N ILE A 71 48.75 -11.09 -6.54
CA ILE A 71 49.22 -12.23 -7.33
C ILE A 71 50.11 -11.73 -8.51
N GLU A 72 49.70 -10.66 -9.18
CA GLU A 72 50.43 -10.08 -10.30
C GLU A 72 51.81 -9.53 -9.87
N LYS A 73 51.88 -8.96 -8.65
CA LYS A 73 53.16 -8.53 -8.04
C LYS A 73 54.03 -9.67 -7.50
N GLY A 74 53.50 -10.89 -7.46
CA GLY A 74 54.22 -12.04 -6.91
C GLY A 74 54.28 -12.07 -5.37
N GLU A 75 53.47 -11.29 -4.68
CA GLU A 75 53.41 -11.21 -3.22
C GLU A 75 52.70 -12.41 -2.58
N ILE A 76 51.84 -13.06 -3.34
CA ILE A 76 51.01 -14.20 -2.88
C ILE A 76 51.07 -15.33 -3.92
N GLU A 77 51.17 -16.57 -3.45
CA GLU A 77 51.04 -17.75 -4.32
C GLU A 77 49.62 -17.87 -4.87
N LYS A 78 49.51 -18.39 -6.09
CA LYS A 78 48.20 -18.56 -6.73
C LYS A 78 47.30 -19.49 -5.92
N PRO A 79 46.16 -18.99 -5.42
CA PRO A 79 45.23 -19.83 -4.66
C PRO A 79 44.53 -20.83 -5.58
N ARG A 80 43.93 -21.88 -5.00
CA ARG A 80 43.15 -22.87 -5.76
C ARG A 80 42.03 -22.24 -6.60
N ARG A 81 41.47 -21.10 -6.17
CA ARG A 81 40.46 -20.28 -6.89
C ARG A 81 41.14 -19.00 -7.39
N ASP A 82 42.04 -19.17 -8.34
CA ASP A 82 42.86 -18.10 -8.87
C ASP A 82 41.99 -17.04 -9.62
N PRO A 83 41.87 -15.81 -9.11
CA PRO A 83 41.07 -14.75 -9.74
C PRO A 83 41.66 -14.26 -11.06
N THR A 84 42.90 -14.64 -11.39
CA THR A 84 43.51 -14.32 -12.70
C THR A 84 42.89 -15.14 -13.83
N THR A 85 42.17 -16.23 -13.51
CA THR A 85 41.44 -17.01 -14.50
C THR A 85 40.01 -16.50 -14.62
N PRO A 86 39.47 -16.30 -15.82
CA PRO A 86 38.10 -15.77 -16.01
C PRO A 86 37.02 -16.62 -15.31
N TYR A 87 37.20 -17.94 -15.24
CA TYR A 87 36.27 -18.85 -14.59
C TYR A 87 36.10 -18.55 -13.11
N TRP A 88 37.19 -18.42 -12.34
CA TRP A 88 37.13 -18.12 -10.92
C TRP A 88 36.78 -16.66 -10.62
N ALA A 89 37.16 -15.73 -11.52
CA ALA A 89 36.71 -14.35 -11.40
C ALA A 89 35.20 -14.23 -11.43
N ILE A 90 34.51 -14.91 -12.36
CA ILE A 90 33.04 -14.95 -12.44
C ILE A 90 32.41 -15.59 -11.20
N TRP A 91 33.08 -16.63 -10.65
CA TRP A 91 32.58 -17.28 -9.43
C TRP A 91 32.70 -16.41 -8.18
N ASN A 92 33.75 -15.63 -8.07
CA ASN A 92 34.07 -14.79 -6.92
C ASN A 92 33.34 -13.44 -6.97
N THR A 93 32.83 -13.02 -8.14
CA THR A 93 32.09 -11.77 -8.33
C THR A 93 30.65 -12.08 -8.76
N PRO A 94 29.75 -12.42 -7.83
CA PRO A 94 28.38 -12.71 -8.18
C PRO A 94 27.67 -11.47 -8.74
N SER A 95 27.09 -11.61 -9.94
CA SER A 95 26.20 -10.60 -10.50
C SER A 95 24.78 -10.81 -10.02
N TYR A 96 24.07 -9.73 -9.69
CA TYR A 96 22.66 -9.76 -9.31
C TYR A 96 21.82 -8.83 -10.17
N ALA A 97 20.68 -9.31 -10.59
CA ALA A 97 19.63 -8.48 -11.15
C ALA A 97 18.69 -8.05 -10.02
N PHE A 98 18.33 -6.77 -9.96
CA PHE A 98 17.46 -6.20 -8.93
C PHE A 98 16.17 -5.68 -9.53
N LYS A 99 15.05 -6.01 -8.91
CA LYS A 99 13.76 -5.38 -9.16
C LYS A 99 13.47 -4.46 -7.98
N TYR A 100 13.67 -3.15 -8.17
CA TYR A 100 13.39 -2.18 -7.11
C TYR A 100 11.89 -2.14 -6.79
N PRO A 101 11.52 -2.13 -5.50
CA PRO A 101 10.13 -2.01 -5.11
C PRO A 101 9.57 -0.64 -5.54
N SER A 102 8.38 -0.66 -6.16
CA SER A 102 7.67 0.58 -6.49
C SER A 102 7.19 1.27 -5.21
N PRO A 103 7.21 2.63 -5.14
CA PRO A 103 6.58 3.36 -4.04
C PRO A 103 5.10 3.01 -3.83
N MET A 104 4.39 2.63 -4.89
CA MET A 104 2.99 2.19 -4.82
C MET A 104 2.78 0.87 -4.08
N MET A 105 3.83 0.07 -3.90
CA MET A 105 3.80 -1.16 -3.12
C MET A 105 3.33 -0.94 -1.68
N VAL A 106 3.56 0.25 -1.10
CA VAL A 106 3.09 0.59 0.24
C VAL A 106 1.56 0.50 0.37
N PHE A 107 0.84 0.81 -0.71
CA PHE A 107 -0.63 0.79 -0.73
C PHE A 107 -1.20 -0.57 -1.12
N SER A 108 -0.46 -1.38 -1.86
CA SER A 108 -0.89 -2.71 -2.28
C SER A 108 0.32 -3.63 -2.38
N LEU A 109 0.39 -4.59 -1.47
CA LEU A 109 1.48 -5.56 -1.44
C LEU A 109 1.34 -6.57 -2.58
N GLY A 110 0.12 -7.00 -2.88
CA GLY A 110 -0.15 -8.00 -3.90
C GLY A 110 0.69 -9.25 -3.69
N GLN A 111 1.37 -9.70 -4.74
CA GLN A 111 2.27 -10.86 -4.71
C GLN A 111 3.72 -10.50 -4.34
N SER A 112 3.99 -9.26 -3.90
CA SER A 112 5.35 -8.81 -3.59
C SER A 112 5.99 -9.52 -2.40
N GLU A 113 5.20 -10.21 -1.57
CA GLU A 113 5.71 -11.07 -0.50
C GLU A 113 6.18 -12.44 -1.00
N GLN A 114 5.70 -12.88 -2.17
CA GLN A 114 5.98 -14.20 -2.71
C GLN A 114 7.17 -14.20 -3.65
N TYR A 115 7.33 -13.13 -4.43
CA TYR A 115 8.35 -13.06 -5.46
C TYR A 115 9.56 -12.30 -4.97
N GLY A 116 10.72 -12.93 -5.11
CA GLY A 116 12.00 -12.32 -4.87
C GLY A 116 12.20 -11.09 -5.75
N TYR A 117 12.85 -10.07 -5.18
CA TYR A 117 13.17 -8.79 -5.83
C TYR A 117 14.64 -8.70 -6.23
N TYR A 118 15.38 -9.78 -6.08
CA TYR A 118 16.74 -9.93 -6.61
C TYR A 118 16.97 -11.36 -7.08
N LYS A 119 17.83 -11.53 -8.06
CA LYS A 119 18.23 -12.84 -8.57
C LYS A 119 19.71 -12.82 -8.90
N ARG A 120 20.42 -13.85 -8.46
CA ARG A 120 21.80 -14.07 -8.91
C ARG A 120 21.79 -14.47 -10.38
N VAL A 121 22.57 -13.77 -11.19
CA VAL A 121 22.71 -14.05 -12.62
C VAL A 121 23.98 -14.86 -12.80
N THR A 122 23.87 -16.06 -13.34
CA THR A 122 25.01 -16.93 -13.67
C THR A 122 24.89 -17.42 -15.11
N ASN A 123 26.01 -17.79 -15.73
CA ASN A 123 26.01 -18.26 -17.13
C ASN A 123 25.20 -19.53 -17.38
N TRP A 124 24.90 -20.29 -16.32
CA TRP A 124 24.14 -21.54 -16.36
C TRP A 124 22.77 -21.43 -15.68
N SER A 125 22.40 -20.29 -15.13
CA SER A 125 21.03 -20.12 -14.60
C SER A 125 20.04 -20.01 -15.74
N SER A 126 19.02 -20.87 -15.71
CA SER A 126 17.90 -20.81 -16.63
C SER A 126 16.83 -19.86 -16.10
N VAL A 127 15.87 -19.50 -16.97
CA VAL A 127 14.67 -18.72 -16.57
C VAL A 127 13.85 -19.47 -15.51
N TYR A 128 13.99 -20.79 -15.45
CA TYR A 128 13.26 -21.67 -14.53
C TYR A 128 13.93 -21.83 -13.16
N ASP A 129 15.19 -21.38 -12.98
CA ASP A 129 15.88 -21.37 -11.68
C ASP A 129 15.43 -20.19 -10.79
N SER A 130 14.13 -19.86 -10.84
CA SER A 130 13.54 -18.77 -10.06
C SER A 130 13.44 -19.10 -8.57
N ASP A 131 13.50 -20.37 -8.22
CA ASP A 131 13.25 -20.89 -6.87
C ASP A 131 14.25 -20.40 -5.80
N LEU A 132 15.42 -19.91 -6.22
CA LEU A 132 16.46 -19.41 -5.30
C LEU A 132 16.21 -18.01 -4.74
N ALA A 133 15.28 -17.27 -5.31
CA ALA A 133 14.97 -15.91 -4.89
C ALA A 133 13.56 -15.78 -4.25
N GLU A 134 12.82 -16.87 -4.20
CA GLU A 134 11.53 -16.92 -3.53
C GLU A 134 11.76 -17.10 -2.03
N GLU A 135 11.24 -16.18 -1.22
CA GLU A 135 11.14 -16.44 0.22
C GLU A 135 10.20 -17.64 0.39
N ILE A 136 10.63 -18.64 1.18
CA ILE A 136 9.76 -19.72 1.63
C ILE A 136 8.72 -19.08 2.56
N ALA A 137 7.65 -18.59 1.96
CA ALA A 137 6.56 -18.01 2.71
C ALA A 137 5.68 -19.14 3.26
N ASN A 138 5.20 -18.98 4.50
CA ASN A 138 4.26 -19.91 5.08
C ASN A 138 3.02 -20.04 4.18
N PRO A 139 2.64 -21.25 3.71
CA PRO A 139 1.48 -21.47 2.86
C PRO A 139 0.17 -20.90 3.42
N GLU A 140 0.02 -20.87 4.74
CA GLU A 140 -1.13 -20.24 5.40
C GLU A 140 -1.16 -18.71 5.17
N ARG A 141 -0.01 -18.03 5.24
CA ARG A 141 0.08 -16.61 4.94
C ARG A 141 -0.26 -16.31 3.48
N LEU A 142 0.16 -17.19 2.58
CA LEU A 142 -0.16 -17.09 1.16
C LEU A 142 -1.66 -17.26 0.88
N ALA A 143 -2.32 -18.17 1.61
CA ALA A 143 -3.75 -18.44 1.45
C ALA A 143 -4.65 -17.36 2.06
N ILE A 144 -4.25 -16.80 3.21
CA ILE A 144 -5.02 -15.78 3.93
C ILE A 144 -4.75 -14.38 3.34
N GLY A 145 -3.60 -14.17 2.71
CA GLY A 145 -3.13 -12.86 2.29
C GLY A 145 -2.66 -12.01 3.48
N THR A 146 -1.99 -10.91 3.17
CA THR A 146 -1.60 -9.92 4.18
C THR A 146 -2.66 -8.84 4.28
N LEU A 147 -2.92 -8.39 5.50
CA LEU A 147 -3.81 -7.25 5.74
C LEU A 147 -3.05 -5.99 5.33
N ASP A 148 -3.18 -5.66 4.06
CA ASP A 148 -2.62 -4.46 3.45
C ASP A 148 -3.69 -3.35 3.32
N PHE A 149 -3.28 -2.17 2.89
CA PHE A 149 -4.23 -1.07 2.68
C PHE A 149 -5.22 -1.38 1.55
N SER A 150 -4.83 -2.15 0.52
CA SER A 150 -5.72 -2.53 -0.57
C SER A 150 -6.86 -3.43 -0.08
N PHE A 151 -6.60 -4.32 0.87
CA PHE A 151 -7.63 -5.13 1.52
C PHE A 151 -8.66 -4.24 2.24
N VAL A 152 -8.19 -3.27 3.03
CA VAL A 152 -9.06 -2.32 3.74
C VAL A 152 -9.89 -1.52 2.74
N PHE A 153 -9.25 -1.05 1.68
CA PHE A 153 -9.87 -0.23 0.65
C PHE A 153 -10.94 -1.00 -0.15
N ILE A 154 -10.68 -2.26 -0.50
CA ILE A 154 -11.58 -3.05 -1.34
C ILE A 154 -12.70 -3.71 -0.51
N TYR A 155 -12.39 -4.24 0.67
CA TYR A 155 -13.32 -5.06 1.42
C TYR A 155 -13.99 -4.33 2.60
N LEU A 156 -13.24 -3.47 3.32
CA LEU A 156 -13.81 -2.79 4.49
C LEU A 156 -14.56 -1.51 4.12
N THR A 157 -14.22 -0.85 3.01
CA THR A 157 -14.94 0.36 2.57
C THR A 157 -16.43 0.09 2.30
N PRO A 158 -16.84 -0.96 1.54
CA PRO A 158 -18.26 -1.27 1.35
C PRO A 158 -18.98 -1.57 2.66
N ILE A 159 -18.34 -2.28 3.58
CA ILE A 159 -18.92 -2.58 4.90
C ILE A 159 -19.17 -1.28 5.67
N LEU A 160 -18.21 -0.35 5.66
CA LEU A 160 -18.36 0.96 6.29
C LEU A 160 -19.50 1.77 5.65
N ILE A 161 -19.62 1.73 4.32
CA ILE A 161 -20.71 2.37 3.58
C ILE A 161 -22.07 1.81 4.03
N ILE A 162 -22.19 0.49 4.12
CA ILE A 162 -23.41 -0.16 4.58
C ILE A 162 -23.76 0.30 6.01
N ILE A 163 -22.79 0.32 6.92
CA ILE A 163 -23.00 0.78 8.31
C ILE A 163 -23.45 2.25 8.34
N PHE A 164 -22.91 3.10 7.48
CA PHE A 164 -23.26 4.52 7.45
C PHE A 164 -24.65 4.77 6.85
N LEU A 165 -25.01 4.01 5.81
CA LEU A 165 -26.24 4.18 5.05
C LEU A 165 -27.42 3.33 5.55
N PHE A 166 -27.16 2.39 6.44
CA PHE A 166 -28.12 1.38 6.90
C PHE A 166 -29.51 1.94 7.20
N ASN A 167 -29.63 3.09 7.81
CA ASN A 167 -30.95 3.66 8.14
C ASN A 167 -31.14 5.09 7.60
N ILE A 168 -30.55 5.39 6.43
CA ILE A 168 -30.57 6.74 5.87
C ILE A 168 -31.98 7.24 5.51
N ALA A 169 -32.89 6.32 5.16
CA ALA A 169 -34.24 6.65 4.72
C ALA A 169 -35.32 6.31 5.78
N GLY A 170 -34.99 5.47 6.77
CA GLY A 170 -35.91 4.94 7.74
C GLY A 170 -36.04 5.75 9.03
N LEU A 171 -34.94 6.37 9.46
CA LEU A 171 -34.85 7.03 10.76
C LEU A 171 -35.96 8.08 10.99
N GLU A 172 -36.19 8.94 10.00
CA GLU A 172 -37.21 9.99 10.11
C GLU A 172 -38.63 9.42 10.06
N LYS A 173 -38.82 8.31 9.33
CA LYS A 173 -40.10 7.62 9.25
C LYS A 173 -40.40 6.94 10.58
N ASP A 174 -39.42 6.27 11.18
CA ASP A 174 -39.56 5.58 12.46
C ASP A 174 -39.81 6.57 13.61
N LEU A 175 -39.23 7.77 13.54
CA LEU A 175 -39.44 8.84 14.51
C LEU A 175 -40.65 9.74 14.20
N GLY A 176 -41.36 9.53 13.07
CA GLY A 176 -42.52 10.31 12.67
C GLY A 176 -42.25 11.73 12.17
N PHE A 177 -40.98 12.07 11.93
CA PHE A 177 -40.56 13.42 11.46
C PHE A 177 -40.60 13.59 9.93
N ASP A 178 -40.88 12.54 9.19
CA ASP A 178 -40.92 12.57 7.73
C ASP A 178 -41.92 13.61 7.20
N ARG A 179 -43.08 13.80 7.82
CA ARG A 179 -44.08 14.82 7.47
C ARG A 179 -43.55 16.24 7.63
N LEU A 180 -42.75 16.52 8.65
CA LEU A 180 -42.16 17.83 8.90
C LEU A 180 -41.13 18.20 7.82
N ILE A 181 -40.38 17.21 7.30
CA ILE A 181 -39.43 17.41 6.20
C ILE A 181 -40.14 17.78 4.91
N TYR A 182 -41.29 17.15 4.63
CA TYR A 182 -42.11 17.51 3.45
C TYR A 182 -42.68 18.93 3.52
N LEU A 183 -43.04 19.40 4.70
CA LEU A 183 -43.51 20.77 4.88
C LEU A 183 -42.44 21.84 4.60
N GLN A 184 -41.17 21.48 4.65
CA GLN A 184 -40.06 22.39 4.38
C GLN A 184 -39.77 22.62 2.87
N ASN A 185 -40.65 22.13 1.98
CA ASN A 185 -40.49 22.29 0.53
C ASN A 185 -39.18 21.75 -0.05
N ILE A 186 -38.67 20.64 0.51
CA ILE A 186 -37.53 19.88 -0.02
C ILE A 186 -38.06 18.57 -0.57
N SER A 187 -37.73 18.23 -1.82
CA SER A 187 -38.12 16.92 -2.36
C SER A 187 -37.37 15.80 -1.61
N LYS A 188 -38.05 14.69 -1.35
CA LYS A 188 -37.48 13.52 -0.66
C LYS A 188 -36.18 13.05 -1.32
N LEU A 189 -36.15 13.01 -2.64
CA LEU A 189 -34.97 12.60 -3.40
C LEU A 189 -33.79 13.52 -3.11
N LYS A 190 -34.00 14.84 -3.14
CA LYS A 190 -32.93 15.81 -2.86
C LYS A 190 -32.42 15.72 -1.44
N TRP A 191 -33.32 15.46 -0.49
CA TRP A 191 -32.95 15.23 0.91
C TRP A 191 -32.05 13.99 1.04
N LEU A 192 -32.43 12.85 0.45
CA LEU A 192 -31.67 11.62 0.47
C LEU A 192 -30.30 11.77 -0.21
N ILE A 193 -30.26 12.41 -1.38
CA ILE A 193 -29.00 12.67 -2.10
C ILE A 193 -28.03 13.52 -1.25
N LEU A 194 -28.48 14.55 -0.57
CA LEU A 194 -27.63 15.39 0.28
C LEU A 194 -27.04 14.60 1.45
N ARG A 195 -27.82 13.71 2.07
CA ARG A 195 -27.34 12.84 3.16
C ARG A 195 -26.34 11.82 2.65
N PHE A 196 -26.62 11.22 1.52
CA PHE A 196 -25.74 10.29 0.84
C PHE A 196 -24.40 10.94 0.48
N LEU A 197 -24.41 12.15 -0.10
CA LEU A 197 -23.22 12.93 -0.40
C LEU A 197 -22.41 13.25 0.87
N PHE A 198 -23.07 13.49 2.00
CA PHE A 198 -22.39 13.73 3.26
C PHE A 198 -21.50 12.54 3.66
N TYR A 199 -22.04 11.31 3.62
CA TYR A 199 -21.26 10.10 3.94
C TYR A 199 -20.21 9.79 2.88
N PHE A 200 -20.50 10.03 1.61
CA PHE A 200 -19.52 9.93 0.54
C PHE A 200 -18.30 10.83 0.82
N PHE A 201 -18.53 12.10 1.16
CA PHE A 201 -17.44 13.02 1.45
C PHE A 201 -16.67 12.65 2.73
N ILE A 202 -17.33 12.13 3.76
CA ILE A 202 -16.62 11.64 4.96
C ILE A 202 -15.64 10.53 4.59
N ILE A 203 -16.09 9.52 3.85
CA ILE A 203 -15.25 8.38 3.49
C ILE A 203 -14.12 8.82 2.57
N LEU A 204 -14.44 9.59 1.53
CA LEU A 204 -13.44 10.12 0.59
C LEU A 204 -12.39 10.97 1.31
N LEU A 205 -12.81 11.86 2.18
CA LEU A 205 -11.92 12.75 2.94
C LEU A 205 -11.04 11.95 3.91
N THR A 206 -11.60 10.95 4.59
CA THR A 206 -10.85 10.07 5.50
C THR A 206 -9.76 9.31 4.74
N LEU A 207 -10.10 8.68 3.62
CA LEU A 207 -9.13 7.99 2.77
C LEU A 207 -8.06 8.92 2.23
N SER A 208 -8.46 10.08 1.70
CA SER A 208 -7.53 11.06 1.16
C SER A 208 -6.58 11.61 2.22
N ILE A 209 -7.05 11.91 3.42
CA ILE A 209 -6.20 12.39 4.51
C ILE A 209 -5.18 11.31 4.90
N ILE A 210 -5.61 10.07 5.12
CA ILE A 210 -4.71 8.99 5.53
C ILE A 210 -3.63 8.78 4.49
N THR A 211 -3.99 8.67 3.22
CA THR A 211 -3.04 8.45 2.12
C THR A 211 -2.10 9.63 1.94
N PHE A 212 -2.60 10.87 2.05
CA PHE A 212 -1.80 12.09 1.94
C PHE A 212 -0.79 12.21 3.08
N VAL A 213 -1.25 12.04 4.32
CA VAL A 213 -0.37 12.09 5.51
C VAL A 213 0.73 11.05 5.42
N TYR A 214 0.37 9.83 4.99
CA TYR A 214 1.34 8.75 4.86
C TYR A 214 2.35 8.99 3.75
N ALA A 215 1.89 9.39 2.58
CA ALA A 215 2.76 9.73 1.43
C ALA A 215 3.74 10.86 1.76
N PHE A 216 3.26 11.90 2.48
CA PHE A 216 4.08 13.03 2.90
C PHE A 216 5.08 12.66 3.99
N ALA A 217 4.63 11.99 5.05
CA ALA A 217 5.48 11.60 6.19
C ALA A 217 6.63 10.66 5.78
N MET A 218 6.37 9.78 4.84
CA MET A 218 7.37 8.79 4.38
C MET A 218 8.19 9.24 3.19
N GLY A 219 7.84 10.37 2.57
CA GLY A 219 8.52 10.86 1.36
C GLY A 219 8.51 9.87 0.19
N THR A 220 7.60 8.89 0.22
CA THR A 220 7.54 7.78 -0.74
C THR A 220 7.34 8.28 -2.16
N PHE A 221 6.63 9.40 -2.33
CA PHE A 221 6.33 10.00 -3.64
C PHE A 221 7.20 11.21 -3.99
N LYS A 222 8.30 11.43 -3.27
CA LYS A 222 9.14 12.61 -3.48
C LYS A 222 9.65 12.78 -4.91
N ASN A 223 9.85 11.65 -5.60
CA ASN A 223 10.30 11.60 -7.00
C ASN A 223 9.22 11.07 -7.97
N HIS A 224 8.01 10.76 -7.48
CA HIS A 224 6.93 10.10 -8.22
C HIS A 224 5.58 10.81 -7.99
N THR A 225 5.54 12.12 -8.17
CA THR A 225 4.33 12.94 -7.96
C THR A 225 3.16 12.52 -8.84
N ASN A 226 3.43 12.11 -10.09
CA ASN A 226 2.39 11.63 -11.00
C ASN A 226 1.69 10.36 -10.48
N ASP A 227 2.44 9.43 -9.89
CA ASP A 227 1.89 8.21 -9.33
C ASP A 227 0.95 8.50 -8.15
N PHE A 228 1.30 9.50 -7.35
CA PHE A 228 0.45 9.93 -6.25
C PHE A 228 -0.87 10.54 -6.74
N PHE A 229 -0.85 11.40 -7.76
CA PHE A 229 -2.07 11.97 -8.34
C PHE A 229 -2.94 10.88 -8.99
N ASN A 230 -2.35 9.95 -9.72
CA ASN A 230 -3.07 8.81 -10.29
C ASN A 230 -3.73 7.96 -9.20
N PHE A 231 -3.06 7.76 -8.07
CA PHE A 231 -3.61 7.03 -6.93
C PHE A 231 -4.79 7.78 -6.28
N LEU A 232 -4.73 9.09 -6.11
CA LEU A 232 -5.88 9.88 -5.64
C LEU A 232 -7.08 9.79 -6.58
N ILE A 233 -6.86 9.83 -7.89
CA ILE A 233 -7.91 9.63 -8.89
C ILE A 233 -8.53 8.25 -8.74
N LEU A 234 -7.72 7.21 -8.52
CA LEU A 234 -8.19 5.85 -8.31
C LEU A 234 -9.05 5.73 -7.04
N ILE A 235 -8.61 6.33 -5.91
CA ILE A 235 -9.40 6.37 -4.68
C ILE A 235 -10.75 7.03 -4.92
N PHE A 236 -10.76 8.18 -5.61
CA PHE A 236 -11.99 8.91 -5.91
C PHE A 236 -12.93 8.06 -6.78
N SER A 237 -12.41 7.49 -7.88
CA SER A 237 -13.19 6.68 -8.82
C SER A 237 -13.77 5.43 -8.15
N TYR A 238 -12.99 4.76 -7.32
CA TYR A 238 -13.42 3.57 -6.60
C TYR A 238 -14.48 3.91 -5.53
N THR A 239 -14.27 5.00 -4.78
CA THR A 239 -15.27 5.45 -3.80
C THR A 239 -16.58 5.81 -4.49
N LEU A 240 -16.52 6.46 -5.65
CA LEU A 240 -17.68 6.81 -6.45
C LEU A 240 -18.41 5.55 -6.96
N MET A 241 -17.67 4.53 -7.41
CA MET A 241 -18.25 3.27 -7.84
C MET A 241 -19.06 2.58 -6.73
N TRP A 242 -18.56 2.57 -5.50
CA TRP A 242 -19.26 1.95 -4.37
C TRP A 242 -20.50 2.74 -3.91
N PHE A 243 -20.57 4.02 -4.25
CA PHE A 243 -21.71 4.88 -3.94
C PHE A 243 -22.71 5.00 -5.11
N SER A 244 -22.41 4.44 -6.28
CA SER A 244 -23.34 4.43 -7.42
C SER A 244 -24.31 3.26 -7.36
#